data_03dc33e22bb59174702034e8b4ac3289
#
_entry.id   03dc33e22bb59174702034e8b4ac3289
#
_cell.length_a   1.000
_cell.length_b   1.000
_cell.length_c   1.000
_cell.angle_alpha   90.00
_cell.angle_beta   90.00
_cell.angle_gamma   90.00
#
_symmetry.space_group_name_H-M   'P 1'
#
loop_
_entity.id
_entity.type
_entity.pdbx_description
1 polymer ?
#
loop_
_entity_poly.entity_id
_entity_poly.type
_entity_poly.pdbx_seq_one_letter_code
_entity_poly.pdbx_strand_id
1 'polypeptide(L)'
;MFAFAKLRGAESIYRTKGGLMHGPGGEAYYAAVWANDQAEYINPFFPFLGYDIGNESALNAYRHFARYMNPEYNPIPSSIISEGVSFWHGAKDRGDGAMIAYGAARYALARGDKEEARELWPLIEWCLEYCKRKLTSDGVVASNSDELENRFPAGDANLCTSTLYYD
;
A
#
# COMPACT_ATOMS: atom_id res chain seq x y z
N MET A 1 -24.19 -7.67 -6.61
CA MET A 1 -22.71 -7.76 -6.58
C MET A 1 -22.05 -6.54 -5.92
N PHE A 2 -22.29 -5.29 -6.37
CA PHE A 2 -21.68 -4.09 -5.79
C PHE A 2 -21.96 -3.91 -4.29
N ALA A 3 -23.22 -4.06 -3.84
CA ALA A 3 -23.57 -3.96 -2.42
C ALA A 3 -22.84 -4.98 -1.53
N PHE A 4 -22.59 -6.18 -2.06
CA PHE A 4 -21.83 -7.22 -1.37
C PHE A 4 -20.36 -6.81 -1.24
N ALA A 5 -19.71 -6.36 -2.31
CA ALA A 5 -18.33 -5.89 -2.28
C ALA A 5 -18.15 -4.70 -1.31
N LYS A 6 -19.09 -3.79 -1.31
CA LYS A 6 -19.15 -2.64 -0.39
C LYS A 6 -19.17 -3.08 1.08
N LEU A 7 -20.03 -4.05 1.41
CA LEU A 7 -20.13 -4.59 2.77
C LEU A 7 -18.84 -5.31 3.17
N ARG A 8 -18.34 -6.22 2.30
CA ARG A 8 -17.14 -7.00 2.57
C ARG A 8 -15.90 -6.11 2.76
N GLY A 9 -15.76 -5.06 1.95
CA GLY A 9 -14.66 -4.10 2.11
C GLY A 9 -14.67 -3.38 3.45
N ALA A 10 -15.85 -3.05 3.98
CA ALA A 10 -15.97 -2.29 5.23
C ALA A 10 -15.86 -3.17 6.50
N GLU A 11 -16.27 -4.44 6.45
CA GLU A 11 -16.32 -5.30 7.64
C GLU A 11 -14.95 -5.71 8.20
N SER A 12 -13.88 -5.57 7.41
CA SER A 12 -12.52 -5.91 7.82
C SER A 12 -11.75 -4.72 8.43
N ILE A 13 -12.45 -3.65 8.79
CA ILE A 13 -11.83 -2.51 9.48
C ILE A 13 -11.89 -2.74 11.00
N TYR A 14 -10.74 -2.72 11.63
CA TYR A 14 -10.57 -2.91 13.07
C TYR A 14 -10.13 -1.63 13.76
N ARG A 15 -10.62 -1.42 14.97
CA ARG A 15 -10.07 -0.40 15.87
C ARG A 15 -8.93 -1.00 16.68
N THR A 16 -7.71 -0.53 16.44
CA THR A 16 -6.49 -1.02 17.06
C THR A 16 -5.80 0.09 17.87
N LYS A 17 -4.71 -0.22 18.56
CA LYS A 17 -3.85 0.80 19.18
C LYS A 17 -3.17 1.71 18.16
N GLY A 18 -2.97 1.23 16.95
CA GLY A 18 -2.43 1.99 15.82
C GLY A 18 -3.49 2.80 15.05
N GLY A 19 -4.72 2.88 15.54
CA GLY A 19 -5.86 3.54 14.90
C GLY A 19 -6.77 2.56 14.17
N LEU A 20 -7.64 3.08 13.29
CA LEU A 20 -8.44 2.25 12.40
C LEU A 20 -7.53 1.63 11.33
N MET A 21 -7.64 0.33 11.13
CA MET A 21 -6.86 -0.42 10.16
C MET A 21 -7.76 -1.44 9.46
N HIS A 22 -7.65 -1.52 8.16
CA HIS A 22 -8.26 -2.60 7.38
C HIS A 22 -7.28 -3.78 7.34
N GLY A 23 -7.72 -4.95 7.78
CA GLY A 23 -6.95 -6.19 7.64
C GLY A 23 -7.31 -6.92 6.35
N PRO A 24 -6.41 -7.78 5.82
CA PRO A 24 -6.68 -8.51 4.57
C PRO A 24 -7.79 -9.57 4.72
N GLY A 25 -8.18 -9.87 5.94
CA GLY A 25 -9.11 -10.96 6.25
C GLY A 25 -8.41 -12.33 6.28
N GLY A 26 -9.17 -13.37 6.56
CA GLY A 26 -8.66 -14.72 6.68
C GLY A 26 -8.29 -15.13 8.11
N GLU A 27 -8.51 -16.40 8.42
CA GLU A 27 -8.41 -16.92 9.80
C GLU A 27 -6.99 -16.90 10.36
N ALA A 28 -5.98 -17.02 9.48
CA ALA A 28 -4.59 -17.18 9.88
C ALA A 28 -3.84 -15.85 10.03
N TYR A 29 -4.45 -14.74 9.60
CA TYR A 29 -3.80 -13.43 9.58
C TYR A 29 -4.32 -12.53 10.70
N TYR A 30 -3.39 -11.94 11.41
CA TYR A 30 -3.64 -10.91 12.41
C TYR A 30 -3.96 -9.57 11.73
N ALA A 31 -4.46 -8.60 12.48
CA ALA A 31 -4.71 -7.26 11.98
C ALA A 31 -3.39 -6.60 11.55
N ALA A 32 -3.25 -6.39 10.26
CA ALA A 32 -2.09 -5.77 9.63
C ALA A 32 -2.52 -5.03 8.36
N VAL A 33 -1.78 -4.01 7.98
CA VAL A 33 -1.91 -3.37 6.67
C VAL A 33 -0.88 -3.98 5.72
N TRP A 34 -1.30 -4.26 4.49
CA TRP A 34 -0.46 -4.80 3.43
C TRP A 34 -0.40 -3.84 2.25
N ALA A 35 0.76 -3.73 1.59
CA ALA A 35 0.94 -2.81 0.48
C ALA A 35 0.00 -3.10 -0.68
N ASN A 36 -0.15 -4.37 -1.07
CA ASN A 36 -1.10 -4.77 -2.10
C ASN A 36 -2.55 -4.69 -1.62
N ASP A 37 -2.94 -5.43 -0.59
CA ASP A 37 -4.35 -5.53 -0.15
C ASP A 37 -4.95 -4.17 0.23
N GLN A 38 -4.23 -3.38 1.01
CA GLN A 38 -4.72 -2.10 1.49
C GLN A 38 -4.31 -0.93 0.61
N ALA A 39 -3.00 -0.71 0.43
CA ALA A 39 -2.55 0.50 -0.21
C ALA A 39 -2.93 0.54 -1.70
N GLU A 40 -2.73 -0.54 -2.43
CA GLU A 40 -3.03 -0.61 -3.87
C GLU A 40 -4.52 -0.78 -4.17
N TYR A 41 -5.21 -1.68 -3.45
CA TYR A 41 -6.57 -2.08 -3.83
C TYR A 41 -7.67 -1.44 -3.01
N ILE A 42 -7.76 -1.72 -1.69
CA ILE A 42 -8.95 -1.34 -0.93
C ILE A 42 -8.99 0.15 -0.58
N ASN A 43 -7.85 0.77 -0.28
CA ASN A 43 -7.82 2.16 0.13
C ASN A 43 -8.32 3.12 -0.97
N PRO A 44 -7.93 2.98 -2.25
CA PRO A 44 -8.51 3.78 -3.33
C PRO A 44 -10.01 3.56 -3.56
N PHE A 45 -10.53 2.43 -3.08
CA PHE A 45 -11.97 2.12 -3.19
C PHE A 45 -12.81 2.76 -2.08
N PHE A 46 -12.26 3.00 -0.90
CA PHE A 46 -13.00 3.54 0.24
C PHE A 46 -13.72 4.87 -0.01
N PRO A 47 -13.17 5.84 -0.74
CA PRO A 47 -13.90 7.08 -1.04
C PRO A 47 -15.24 6.85 -1.73
N PHE A 48 -15.36 5.79 -2.54
CA PHE A 48 -16.61 5.44 -3.26
C PHE A 48 -17.65 4.75 -2.37
N LEU A 49 -17.27 4.30 -1.17
CA LEU A 49 -18.20 3.67 -0.24
C LEU A 49 -19.02 4.67 0.55
N GLY A 50 -18.53 5.90 0.73
CA GLY A 50 -19.17 6.95 1.51
C GLY A 50 -19.14 6.68 3.03
N TYR A 51 -18.13 5.98 3.52
CA TYR A 51 -17.91 5.71 4.94
C TYR A 51 -16.68 6.45 5.45
N ASP A 52 -16.85 7.31 6.43
CA ASP A 52 -15.72 8.04 7.02
C ASP A 52 -14.68 7.11 7.65
N ILE A 53 -15.13 6.03 8.31
CA ILE A 53 -14.23 5.02 8.89
C ILE A 53 -13.37 4.32 7.83
N GLY A 54 -13.86 4.15 6.61
CA GLY A 54 -13.08 3.59 5.51
C GLY A 54 -11.96 4.55 5.10
N ASN A 55 -12.30 5.83 4.92
CA ASN A 55 -11.34 6.86 4.58
C ASN A 55 -10.30 7.08 5.68
N GLU A 56 -10.74 7.10 6.96
CA GLU A 56 -9.84 7.19 8.10
C GLU A 56 -8.87 5.99 8.16
N SER A 57 -9.38 4.78 7.91
CA SER A 57 -8.57 3.56 7.87
C SER A 57 -7.54 3.60 6.73
N ALA A 58 -7.93 4.09 5.55
CA ALA A 58 -7.03 4.25 4.41
C ALA A 58 -5.91 5.25 4.70
N LEU A 59 -6.27 6.43 5.17
CA LEU A 59 -5.30 7.46 5.51
C LEU A 59 -4.32 6.99 6.60
N ASN A 60 -4.83 6.29 7.61
CA ASN A 60 -4.01 5.72 8.67
C ASN A 60 -3.03 4.64 8.16
N ALA A 61 -3.46 3.80 7.22
CA ALA A 61 -2.57 2.83 6.58
C ALA A 61 -1.40 3.51 5.87
N TYR A 62 -1.65 4.56 5.09
CA TYR A 62 -0.59 5.33 4.45
C TYR A 62 0.33 6.03 5.46
N ARG A 63 -0.20 6.54 6.57
CA ARG A 63 0.59 7.09 7.67
C ARG A 63 1.53 6.05 8.28
N HIS A 64 1.08 4.82 8.42
CA HIS A 64 1.93 3.72 8.89
C HIS A 64 3.08 3.45 7.92
N PHE A 65 2.84 3.38 6.62
CA PHE A 65 3.88 3.22 5.61
C PHE A 65 4.85 4.41 5.60
N ALA A 66 4.36 5.64 5.73
CA ALA A 66 5.19 6.84 5.75
C ALA A 66 6.24 6.85 6.87
N ARG A 67 6.01 6.16 7.99
CA ARG A 67 6.98 6.04 9.09
C ARG A 67 8.27 5.29 8.70
N TYR A 68 8.23 4.53 7.62
CA TYR A 68 9.36 3.75 7.12
C TYR A 68 10.12 4.44 5.99
N MET A 69 9.71 5.64 5.59
CA MET A 69 10.52 6.47 4.71
C MET A 69 11.87 6.75 5.38
N ASN A 70 12.94 6.64 4.62
CA ASN A 70 14.29 6.83 5.12
C ASN A 70 15.17 7.49 4.07
N PRO A 71 16.24 8.22 4.47
CA PRO A 71 17.09 8.97 3.53
C PRO A 71 17.93 8.07 2.61
N GLU A 72 18.16 6.82 3.02
CA GLU A 72 18.92 5.84 2.23
C GLU A 72 18.06 5.17 1.13
N TYR A 73 16.75 5.40 1.12
CA TYR A 73 15.80 4.75 0.23
C TYR A 73 15.87 3.21 0.33
N ASN A 74 15.94 2.69 1.57
CA ASN A 74 15.73 1.27 1.82
C ASN A 74 14.25 0.92 1.64
N PRO A 75 13.91 -0.31 1.20
CA PRO A 75 12.53 -0.70 0.93
C PRO A 75 11.61 -0.50 2.13
N ILE A 76 10.41 0.00 1.88
CA ILE A 76 9.31 0.00 2.85
C ILE A 76 8.85 -1.44 3.06
N PRO A 77 8.48 -1.86 4.30
CA PRO A 77 7.99 -3.21 4.55
C PRO A 77 6.68 -3.49 3.82
N SER A 78 6.51 -4.73 3.39
CA SER A 78 5.31 -5.19 2.69
C SER A 78 4.07 -5.19 3.56
N SER A 79 4.24 -5.39 4.88
CA SER A 79 3.15 -5.40 5.86
C SER A 79 3.58 -4.77 7.17
N ILE A 80 2.64 -4.06 7.80
CA ILE A 80 2.81 -3.41 9.11
C ILE A 80 1.70 -3.92 10.01
N ILE A 81 2.09 -4.47 11.17
CA ILE A 81 1.18 -5.03 12.16
C ILE A 81 0.40 -3.92 12.87
N SER A 82 -0.79 -4.24 13.37
CA SER A 82 -1.87 -3.35 13.79
C SER A 82 -1.50 -2.18 14.71
N GLU A 83 -0.45 -2.32 15.50
CA GLU A 83 0.04 -1.24 16.35
C GLU A 83 1.07 -0.33 15.67
N GLY A 84 1.51 -0.68 14.46
CA GLY A 84 2.54 0.04 13.72
C GLY A 84 3.96 -0.12 14.27
N VAL A 85 4.18 -1.07 15.18
CA VAL A 85 5.46 -1.28 15.88
C VAL A 85 6.26 -2.47 15.38
N SER A 86 5.68 -3.32 14.56
CA SER A 86 6.36 -4.42 13.91
C SER A 86 5.89 -4.59 12.47
N PHE A 87 6.66 -5.29 11.66
CA PHE A 87 6.44 -5.42 10.24
C PHE A 87 6.88 -6.79 9.71
N TRP A 88 6.37 -7.13 8.55
CA TRP A 88 6.81 -8.29 7.78
C TRP A 88 7.46 -7.84 6.46
N HIS A 89 8.57 -8.44 6.13
CA HIS A 89 9.32 -8.19 4.90
C HIS A 89 10.01 -9.47 4.38
N GLY A 90 9.32 -10.60 4.53
CA GLY A 90 9.90 -11.93 4.28
C GLY A 90 10.21 -12.24 2.82
N ALA A 91 9.48 -11.63 1.88
CA ALA A 91 9.75 -11.76 0.45
C ALA A 91 10.66 -10.66 -0.13
N LYS A 92 11.27 -9.85 0.74
CA LYS A 92 12.02 -8.65 0.40
C LYS A 92 11.15 -7.65 -0.35
N ASP A 93 11.72 -6.89 -1.30
CA ASP A 93 10.97 -5.92 -2.08
C ASP A 93 10.13 -6.62 -3.15
N ARG A 94 8.81 -6.47 -3.03
CA ARG A 94 7.80 -7.00 -3.95
C ARG A 94 7.27 -5.94 -4.94
N GLY A 95 7.88 -4.75 -4.97
CA GLY A 95 7.32 -3.58 -5.64
C GLY A 95 6.43 -2.74 -4.73
N ASP A 96 6.56 -2.93 -3.41
CA ASP A 96 5.71 -2.30 -2.40
C ASP A 96 5.69 -0.77 -2.51
N GLY A 97 6.82 -0.15 -2.86
CA GLY A 97 6.88 1.29 -3.10
C GLY A 97 5.97 1.75 -4.26
N ALA A 98 5.94 1.00 -5.36
CA ALA A 98 5.07 1.31 -6.49
C ALA A 98 3.59 1.14 -6.11
N MET A 99 3.23 0.06 -5.42
CA MET A 99 1.88 -0.20 -4.92
C MET A 99 1.38 0.93 -4.02
N ILE A 100 2.23 1.39 -3.10
CA ILE A 100 1.89 2.46 -2.15
C ILE A 100 1.73 3.80 -2.88
N ALA A 101 2.64 4.16 -3.80
CA ALA A 101 2.55 5.40 -4.56
C ALA A 101 1.27 5.46 -5.41
N TYR A 102 1.04 4.39 -6.19
CA TYR A 102 -0.16 4.24 -7.02
C TYR A 102 -1.44 4.37 -6.19
N GLY A 103 -1.55 3.57 -5.13
CA GLY A 103 -2.74 3.54 -4.30
C GLY A 103 -2.98 4.86 -3.58
N ALA A 104 -1.95 5.50 -3.03
CA ALA A 104 -2.07 6.79 -2.36
C ALA A 104 -2.48 7.91 -3.32
N ALA A 105 -1.94 7.92 -4.55
CA ALA A 105 -2.33 8.88 -5.58
C ALA A 105 -3.80 8.67 -6.00
N ARG A 106 -4.22 7.43 -6.24
CA ARG A 106 -5.61 7.09 -6.57
C ARG A 106 -6.60 7.42 -5.45
N TYR A 107 -6.21 7.14 -4.20
CA TYR A 107 -7.01 7.54 -3.03
C TYR A 107 -7.19 9.06 -2.97
N ALA A 108 -6.11 9.83 -3.08
CA ALA A 108 -6.14 11.28 -3.01
C ALA A 108 -7.02 11.89 -4.12
N LEU A 109 -6.93 11.36 -5.36
CA LEU A 109 -7.76 11.77 -6.49
C LEU A 109 -9.25 11.45 -6.24
N ALA A 110 -9.56 10.23 -5.79
CA ALA A 110 -10.94 9.81 -5.52
C ALA A 110 -11.56 10.57 -4.35
N ARG A 111 -10.75 10.87 -3.34
CA ARG A 111 -11.17 11.61 -2.14
C ARG A 111 -11.45 13.08 -2.42
N GLY A 112 -10.65 13.72 -3.28
CA GLY A 112 -10.78 15.12 -3.64
C GLY A 112 -10.51 16.10 -2.50
N ASP A 113 -9.94 15.63 -1.38
CA ASP A 113 -9.56 16.45 -0.24
C ASP A 113 -8.12 16.94 -0.40
N LYS A 114 -7.94 18.27 -0.43
CA LYS A 114 -6.63 18.87 -0.67
C LYS A 114 -5.67 18.72 0.51
N GLU A 115 -6.18 18.68 1.73
CA GLU A 115 -5.33 18.54 2.92
C GLU A 115 -4.83 17.10 3.05
N GLU A 116 -5.71 16.12 2.84
CA GLU A 116 -5.31 14.71 2.75
C GLU A 116 -4.30 14.48 1.62
N ALA A 117 -4.51 15.08 0.46
CA ALA A 117 -3.58 14.99 -0.67
C ALA A 117 -2.20 15.59 -0.35
N ARG A 118 -2.14 16.74 0.34
CA ARG A 118 -0.88 17.32 0.81
C ARG A 118 -0.17 16.48 1.85
N GLU A 119 -0.93 15.85 2.74
CA GLU A 119 -0.37 14.92 3.73
C GLU A 119 0.26 13.71 3.07
N LEU A 120 -0.38 13.15 2.03
CA LEU A 120 0.10 11.96 1.33
C LEU A 120 1.24 12.24 0.33
N TRP A 121 1.37 13.47 -0.14
CA TRP A 121 2.34 13.82 -1.17
C TRP A 121 3.78 13.42 -0.85
N PRO A 122 4.32 13.63 0.37
CA PRO A 122 5.69 13.22 0.68
C PRO A 122 5.90 11.70 0.55
N LEU A 123 4.90 10.88 0.92
CA LEU A 123 4.97 9.44 0.76
C LEU A 123 4.97 9.03 -0.72
N ILE A 124 4.09 9.62 -1.51
CA ILE A 124 4.01 9.37 -2.95
C ILE A 124 5.34 9.72 -3.62
N GLU A 125 5.85 10.92 -3.35
CA GLU A 125 7.12 11.41 -3.91
C GLU A 125 8.30 10.51 -3.51
N TRP A 126 8.37 10.12 -2.24
CA TRP A 126 9.41 9.23 -1.74
C TRP A 126 9.35 7.86 -2.44
N CYS A 127 8.17 7.29 -2.57
CA CYS A 127 7.98 5.98 -3.22
C CYS A 127 8.34 6.04 -4.72
N LEU A 128 7.96 7.10 -5.42
CA LEU A 128 8.34 7.29 -6.82
C LEU A 128 9.85 7.46 -6.99
N GLU A 129 10.49 8.24 -6.13
CA GLU A 129 11.96 8.38 -6.15
C GLU A 129 12.66 7.06 -5.82
N TYR A 130 12.13 6.29 -4.87
CA TYR A 130 12.60 4.93 -4.58
C TYR A 130 12.56 4.05 -5.83
N CYS A 131 11.43 3.98 -6.52
CA CYS A 131 11.29 3.19 -7.76
C CYS A 131 12.22 3.70 -8.87
N LYS A 132 12.35 5.03 -9.02
CA LYS A 132 13.26 5.64 -9.98
C LYS A 132 14.71 5.22 -9.80
N ARG A 133 15.18 5.11 -8.55
CA ARG A 133 16.53 4.64 -8.21
C ARG A 133 16.77 3.17 -8.53
N LYS A 134 15.69 2.42 -8.72
CA LYS A 134 15.72 1.00 -9.07
C LYS A 134 15.49 0.73 -10.55
N LEU A 135 15.43 1.76 -11.38
CA LEU A 135 15.33 1.57 -12.83
C LEU A 135 16.57 0.88 -13.38
N THR A 136 16.34 -0.16 -14.16
CA THR A 136 17.38 -0.84 -14.94
C THR A 136 17.74 -0.03 -16.19
N SER A 137 18.76 -0.45 -16.92
CA SER A 137 19.13 0.14 -18.23
C SER A 137 17.99 0.07 -19.25
N ASP A 138 17.09 -0.91 -19.11
CA ASP A 138 15.94 -1.11 -20.01
C ASP A 138 14.71 -0.30 -19.57
N GLY A 139 14.83 0.48 -18.50
CA GLY A 139 13.76 1.34 -18.02
C GLY A 139 12.65 0.60 -17.22
N VAL A 140 12.92 -0.60 -16.72
CA VAL A 140 11.98 -1.33 -15.84
C VAL A 140 12.44 -1.23 -14.38
N VAL A 141 11.49 -1.27 -13.45
CA VAL A 141 11.81 -1.18 -12.02
C VAL A 141 12.22 -2.55 -11.50
N ALA A 142 13.45 -2.63 -10.96
CA ALA A 142 13.93 -3.86 -10.34
C ALA A 142 13.20 -4.15 -9.02
N SER A 143 12.92 -5.42 -8.74
CA SER A 143 12.34 -5.91 -7.50
C SER A 143 12.89 -7.30 -7.17
N ASN A 144 12.77 -7.74 -5.92
CA ASN A 144 13.24 -9.06 -5.51
C ASN A 144 12.19 -10.16 -5.75
N SER A 145 10.94 -9.77 -5.78
CA SER A 145 9.78 -10.64 -5.98
C SER A 145 8.60 -9.79 -6.45
N ASP A 146 7.42 -10.37 -6.47
CA ASP A 146 6.15 -9.71 -6.71
C ASP A 146 5.19 -9.94 -5.52
N GLU A 147 3.94 -9.52 -5.66
CA GLU A 147 2.89 -9.73 -4.67
C GLU A 147 2.59 -11.21 -4.38
N LEU A 148 3.04 -12.13 -5.23
CA LEU A 148 2.92 -13.56 -5.01
C LEU A 148 4.00 -14.14 -4.08
N GLU A 149 4.92 -13.30 -3.57
CA GLU A 149 5.80 -13.63 -2.44
C GLU A 149 6.71 -14.84 -2.69
N ASN A 150 7.30 -14.91 -3.89
CA ASN A 150 8.15 -16.01 -4.32
C ASN A 150 7.44 -17.37 -4.45
N ARG A 151 6.11 -17.41 -4.50
CA ARG A 151 5.38 -18.65 -4.83
C ARG A 151 5.64 -19.11 -6.27
N PHE A 152 5.99 -18.16 -7.13
CA PHE A 152 6.45 -18.39 -8.50
C PHE A 152 7.70 -17.56 -8.77
N PRO A 153 8.57 -17.97 -9.70
CA PRO A 153 9.70 -17.16 -10.10
C PRO A 153 9.25 -15.81 -10.68
N ALA A 154 9.69 -14.71 -10.07
CA ALA A 154 9.32 -13.36 -10.50
C ALA A 154 10.42 -12.66 -11.33
N GLY A 155 11.66 -13.22 -11.38
CA GLY A 155 12.80 -12.55 -11.99
C GLY A 155 13.32 -11.36 -11.16
N ASP A 156 14.21 -10.56 -11.75
CA ASP A 156 14.82 -9.39 -11.12
C ASP A 156 14.02 -8.10 -11.33
N ALA A 157 12.98 -8.16 -12.16
CA ALA A 157 12.00 -7.11 -12.39
C ALA A 157 10.69 -7.75 -12.87
N ASN A 158 9.56 -7.16 -12.48
CA ASN A 158 8.26 -7.68 -12.88
C ASN A 158 7.38 -6.59 -13.53
N LEU A 159 6.43 -7.05 -14.34
CA LEU A 159 5.54 -6.17 -15.08
C LEU A 159 4.65 -5.34 -14.15
N CYS A 160 4.16 -5.95 -13.06
CA CYS A 160 3.28 -5.29 -12.10
C CYS A 160 3.95 -4.04 -11.51
N THR A 161 5.13 -4.19 -10.89
CA THR A 161 5.88 -3.07 -10.29
C THR A 161 6.14 -1.95 -11.29
N SER A 162 6.59 -2.31 -12.51
CA SER A 162 6.90 -1.32 -13.54
C SER A 162 5.65 -0.60 -14.02
N THR A 163 4.53 -1.31 -14.22
CA THR A 163 3.26 -0.71 -14.64
C THR A 163 2.73 0.28 -13.60
N LEU A 164 2.73 -0.12 -12.31
CA LEU A 164 2.28 0.75 -11.22
C LEU A 164 3.15 2.00 -11.05
N TYR A 165 4.44 1.89 -11.34
CA TYR A 165 5.33 3.04 -11.30
C TYR A 165 5.09 4.05 -12.42
N TYR A 166 4.73 3.58 -13.62
CA TYR A 166 4.52 4.43 -14.79
C TYR A 166 3.10 4.97 -14.94
N ASP A 167 2.10 4.40 -14.23
CA ASP A 167 0.71 4.88 -14.23
C ASP A 167 0.51 6.06 -13.28
#